data_1ff2e6abb470f61a5e3962618fe05dea
#
_entry.id   1ff2e6abb470f61a5e3962618fe05dea
#
_cell.length_a   1.000
_cell.length_b   1.000
_cell.length_c   1.000
_cell.angle_alpha   90.00
_cell.angle_beta   90.00
_cell.angle_gamma   90.00
#
_symmetry.space_group_name_H-M   'P 1'
#
loop_
_entity.id
_entity.type
_entity.pdbx_description
1 polymer ?
#
loop_
_entity_poly.entity_id
_entity_poly.type
_entity_poly.pdbx_seq_one_letter_code
_entity_poly.pdbx_strand_id
1 'polypeptide(L)'
;MAKVVLGFGSSHAPQLRLSHERWPDMIQKDTNDPRFDYNEVLKRAKPDMESELTPEVMKLRDESNHHSMNVLRQKLEAAAPDVIVIIGDDQHEQFFENNMPMFSVFHGDSLPIRERRRQSDPKLASAWTNTTWNATATHAAEADHPTDVGFADHIIHELVESGFDISVSNEFKEGTGVGHAFSFLYQFIMPELNIPVVPVTMNAFYPPNQPTPRRAFQLGKAVRDAIDSWDPSKKVAVMASGGLSHFIIDEELDHMALDAMARRDEEAIASLPRERMMQLGTTETLNWLALSGAMTDEKMTLVDYVPCYRTPAGTGCAMAFAYWE
;
A
#
# COMPACT_ATOMS: atom_id res chain seq x y z
N MET A 1 22.36 15.85 -7.91
CA MET A 1 21.12 15.37 -7.31
C MET A 1 20.70 14.11 -8.05
N ALA A 2 20.42 13.04 -7.35
CA ALA A 2 19.76 11.88 -7.96
C ALA A 2 18.44 12.34 -8.61
N LYS A 3 17.93 11.58 -9.57
CA LYS A 3 16.74 11.99 -10.30
C LYS A 3 15.59 11.05 -9.95
N VAL A 4 14.48 11.58 -9.43
CA VAL A 4 13.22 10.86 -9.42
C VAL A 4 12.73 10.75 -10.86
N VAL A 5 12.58 9.52 -11.35
CA VAL A 5 12.19 9.24 -12.74
C VAL A 5 10.76 8.71 -12.84
N LEU A 6 10.18 8.25 -11.74
CA LEU A 6 8.83 7.74 -11.66
C LEU A 6 8.34 7.74 -10.21
N GLY A 7 7.15 8.30 -9.97
CA GLY A 7 6.34 7.96 -8.82
C GLY A 7 5.21 7.01 -9.27
N PHE A 8 4.85 6.03 -8.47
CA PHE A 8 3.67 5.21 -8.78
C PHE A 8 3.01 4.64 -7.53
N GLY A 9 1.68 4.56 -7.55
CA GLY A 9 0.89 3.99 -6.48
C GLY A 9 0.05 2.81 -6.99
N SER A 10 -0.02 1.76 -6.19
CA SER A 10 -0.80 0.56 -6.50
C SER A 10 -1.46 0.00 -5.27
N SER A 11 -2.74 -0.31 -5.38
CA SER A 11 -3.40 -1.18 -4.42
C SER A 11 -2.76 -2.58 -4.41
N HIS A 12 -2.77 -3.22 -3.23
CA HIS A 12 -2.22 -4.56 -3.03
C HIS A 12 -3.24 -5.54 -2.40
N ALA A 13 -4.51 -5.20 -2.48
CA ALA A 13 -5.57 -5.92 -1.76
C ALA A 13 -5.65 -7.42 -2.14
N PRO A 14 -6.11 -8.27 -1.22
CA PRO A 14 -6.23 -9.71 -1.45
C PRO A 14 -7.09 -10.08 -2.68
N GLN A 15 -8.06 -9.24 -3.04
CA GLN A 15 -8.91 -9.47 -4.21
C GLN A 15 -8.11 -9.52 -5.52
N LEU A 16 -6.99 -8.79 -5.64
CA LEU A 16 -6.11 -8.81 -6.82
C LEU A 16 -5.43 -10.17 -7.06
N ARG A 17 -5.45 -11.05 -6.05
CA ARG A 17 -4.87 -12.40 -6.09
C ARG A 17 -5.90 -13.50 -6.33
N LEU A 18 -7.18 -13.12 -6.41
CA LEU A 18 -8.30 -14.01 -6.67
C LEU A 18 -8.99 -13.60 -7.96
N SER A 19 -9.36 -14.58 -8.79
CA SER A 19 -10.32 -14.35 -9.88
C SER A 19 -11.63 -13.75 -9.31
N HIS A 20 -12.23 -12.82 -10.05
CA HIS A 20 -13.49 -12.16 -9.67
C HIS A 20 -14.59 -13.15 -9.27
N GLU A 21 -14.63 -14.33 -9.84
CA GLU A 21 -15.57 -15.41 -9.49
C GLU A 21 -15.46 -15.86 -8.04
N ARG A 22 -14.29 -15.64 -7.42
CA ARG A 22 -13.99 -15.99 -6.04
C ARG A 22 -14.18 -14.84 -5.05
N TRP A 23 -14.47 -13.62 -5.51
CA TRP A 23 -14.70 -12.48 -4.60
C TRP A 23 -15.88 -12.71 -3.64
N PRO A 24 -17.01 -13.30 -4.07
CA PRO A 24 -18.10 -13.63 -3.14
C PRO A 24 -17.70 -14.59 -2.01
N ASP A 25 -16.67 -15.43 -2.20
CA ASP A 25 -16.19 -16.33 -1.14
C ASP A 25 -15.63 -15.58 0.08
N MET A 26 -15.30 -14.30 -0.07
CA MET A 26 -14.81 -13.45 1.01
C MET A 26 -15.93 -12.92 1.92
N ILE A 27 -17.21 -13.11 1.55
CA ILE A 27 -18.36 -12.62 2.35
C ILE A 27 -18.33 -13.17 3.78
N GLN A 28 -17.93 -14.43 3.96
CA GLN A 28 -17.84 -15.04 5.28
C GLN A 28 -16.82 -14.33 6.18
N LYS A 29 -15.70 -13.89 5.60
CA LYS A 29 -14.73 -13.08 6.33
C LYS A 29 -15.33 -11.75 6.77
N ASP A 30 -16.01 -11.07 5.87
CA ASP A 30 -16.54 -9.73 6.15
C ASP A 30 -17.71 -9.78 7.15
N THR A 31 -18.56 -10.80 7.06
CA THR A 31 -19.69 -10.98 8.02
C THR A 31 -19.22 -11.36 9.42
N ASN A 32 -18.05 -11.97 9.56
CA ASN A 32 -17.47 -12.38 10.84
C ASN A 32 -16.30 -11.49 11.30
N ASP A 33 -16.02 -10.39 10.61
CA ASP A 33 -14.91 -9.52 10.95
C ASP A 33 -15.18 -8.77 12.26
N PRO A 34 -14.40 -9.00 13.33
CA PRO A 34 -14.66 -8.41 14.64
C PRO A 34 -14.39 -6.90 14.71
N ARG A 35 -13.84 -6.31 13.65
CA ARG A 35 -13.47 -4.89 13.60
C ARG A 35 -14.64 -3.97 13.30
N PHE A 36 -15.75 -4.49 12.78
CA PHE A 36 -16.98 -3.73 12.52
C PHE A 36 -18.23 -4.61 12.62
N ASP A 37 -19.40 -3.98 12.85
CA ASP A 37 -20.69 -4.65 12.82
C ASP A 37 -21.22 -4.67 11.38
N TYR A 38 -21.16 -5.82 10.74
CA TYR A 38 -21.61 -6.01 9.36
C TYR A 38 -23.09 -5.59 9.16
N ASN A 39 -23.98 -5.86 10.13
CA ASN A 39 -25.39 -5.52 10.01
C ASN A 39 -25.63 -4.01 10.10
N GLU A 40 -24.84 -3.30 10.91
CA GLU A 40 -24.89 -1.83 10.94
C GLU A 40 -24.37 -1.21 9.65
N VAL A 41 -23.32 -1.80 9.07
CA VAL A 41 -22.81 -1.37 7.75
C VAL A 41 -23.83 -1.62 6.65
N LEU A 42 -24.46 -2.79 6.64
CA LEU A 42 -25.52 -3.15 5.67
C LEU A 42 -26.69 -2.15 5.65
N LYS A 43 -27.07 -1.58 6.80
CA LYS A 43 -28.13 -0.55 6.88
C LYS A 43 -27.78 0.75 6.15
N ARG A 44 -26.50 0.99 5.92
CA ARG A 44 -25.97 2.21 5.27
C ARG A 44 -25.52 1.96 3.83
N ALA A 45 -25.65 0.73 3.35
CA ALA A 45 -25.30 0.37 1.99
C ALA A 45 -26.08 1.18 0.96
N LYS A 46 -25.49 1.39 -0.21
CA LYS A 46 -26.17 2.06 -1.33
C LYS A 46 -27.45 1.29 -1.72
N PRO A 47 -28.53 1.97 -2.08
CA PRO A 47 -29.79 1.32 -2.45
C PRO A 47 -29.68 0.36 -3.65
N ASP A 48 -28.74 0.59 -4.53
CA ASP A 48 -28.50 -0.14 -5.77
C ASP A 48 -27.29 -1.09 -5.69
N MET A 49 -26.83 -1.44 -4.47
CA MET A 49 -25.64 -2.26 -4.26
C MET A 49 -25.71 -3.62 -4.99
N GLU A 50 -26.90 -4.17 -5.19
CA GLU A 50 -27.07 -5.42 -5.93
C GLU A 50 -26.56 -5.32 -7.39
N SER A 51 -26.73 -4.16 -8.02
CA SER A 51 -26.21 -3.94 -9.38
C SER A 51 -24.68 -3.90 -9.44
N GLU A 52 -24.02 -3.57 -8.33
CA GLU A 52 -22.56 -3.52 -8.19
C GLU A 52 -21.92 -4.90 -7.96
N LEU A 53 -22.75 -5.91 -7.65
CA LEU A 53 -22.31 -7.26 -7.27
C LEU A 53 -22.58 -8.31 -8.34
N THR A 54 -22.96 -7.91 -9.55
CA THR A 54 -23.18 -8.89 -10.62
C THR A 54 -21.85 -9.48 -11.11
N PRO A 55 -21.83 -10.74 -11.58
CA PRO A 55 -20.61 -11.35 -12.11
C PRO A 55 -19.93 -10.53 -13.21
N GLU A 56 -20.74 -9.89 -14.07
CA GLU A 56 -20.28 -9.05 -15.17
C GLU A 56 -19.53 -7.81 -14.65
N VAL A 57 -20.07 -7.13 -13.63
CA VAL A 57 -19.45 -5.96 -13.01
C VAL A 57 -18.16 -6.36 -12.29
N MET A 58 -18.18 -7.47 -11.53
CA MET A 58 -16.97 -7.97 -10.88
C MET A 58 -15.87 -8.32 -11.89
N LYS A 59 -16.25 -8.95 -13.01
CA LYS A 59 -15.33 -9.28 -14.11
C LYS A 59 -14.69 -8.02 -14.71
N LEU A 60 -15.49 -7.03 -15.04
CA LEU A 60 -14.98 -5.76 -15.59
C LEU A 60 -13.99 -5.08 -14.64
N ARG A 61 -14.27 -5.09 -13.34
CA ARG A 61 -13.37 -4.54 -12.30
C ARG A 61 -12.07 -5.32 -12.19
N ASP A 62 -12.14 -6.63 -12.25
CA ASP A 62 -10.96 -7.50 -12.23
C ASP A 62 -10.06 -7.25 -13.45
N GLU A 63 -10.66 -7.20 -14.64
CA GLU A 63 -9.97 -6.86 -15.89
C GLU A 63 -9.33 -5.47 -15.84
N SER A 64 -10.03 -4.46 -15.28
CA SER A 64 -9.52 -3.10 -15.12
C SER A 64 -8.34 -3.04 -14.15
N ASN A 65 -8.42 -3.75 -13.03
CA ASN A 65 -7.31 -3.86 -12.08
C ASN A 65 -6.05 -4.44 -12.74
N HIS A 66 -6.19 -5.55 -13.46
CA HIS A 66 -5.06 -6.19 -14.15
C HIS A 66 -4.49 -5.32 -15.27
N HIS A 67 -5.35 -4.63 -16.03
CA HIS A 67 -4.92 -3.65 -17.02
C HIS A 67 -4.09 -2.53 -16.36
N SER A 68 -4.58 -1.97 -15.28
CA SER A 68 -3.92 -0.87 -14.57
C SER A 68 -2.56 -1.28 -14.00
N MET A 69 -2.44 -2.46 -13.40
CA MET A 69 -1.16 -3.01 -12.96
C MET A 69 -0.17 -3.18 -14.12
N ASN A 70 -0.66 -3.62 -15.29
CA ASN A 70 0.18 -3.74 -16.48
C ASN A 70 0.67 -2.37 -16.99
N VAL A 71 -0.16 -1.32 -16.92
CA VAL A 71 0.27 0.05 -17.24
C VAL A 71 1.40 0.49 -16.29
N LEU A 72 1.26 0.26 -14.98
CA LEU A 72 2.31 0.59 -14.01
C LEU A 72 3.62 -0.18 -14.27
N ARG A 73 3.52 -1.48 -14.63
CA ARG A 73 4.68 -2.28 -15.05
C ARG A 73 5.41 -1.65 -16.22
N GLN A 74 4.67 -1.31 -17.29
CA GLN A 74 5.25 -0.68 -18.49
C GLN A 74 5.92 0.67 -18.16
N LYS A 75 5.32 1.47 -17.26
CA LYS A 75 5.91 2.72 -16.80
C LYS A 75 7.22 2.48 -16.04
N LEU A 76 7.26 1.49 -15.16
CA LEU A 76 8.47 1.11 -14.42
C LEU A 76 9.58 0.63 -15.36
N GLU A 77 9.26 -0.24 -16.32
CA GLU A 77 10.20 -0.73 -17.34
C GLU A 77 10.76 0.42 -18.17
N ALA A 78 9.92 1.35 -18.62
CA ALA A 78 10.34 2.52 -19.41
C ALA A 78 11.21 3.50 -18.61
N ALA A 79 10.90 3.73 -17.33
CA ALA A 79 11.68 4.60 -16.45
C ALA A 79 13.05 4.02 -16.13
N ALA A 80 13.19 2.70 -16.07
CA ALA A 80 14.40 1.95 -15.79
C ALA A 80 15.19 2.56 -14.61
N PRO A 81 14.63 2.61 -13.39
CA PRO A 81 15.32 3.14 -12.22
C PRO A 81 16.43 2.20 -11.76
N ASP A 82 17.45 2.78 -11.09
CA ASP A 82 18.52 2.01 -10.45
C ASP A 82 18.10 1.45 -9.09
N VAL A 83 17.10 2.10 -8.44
CA VAL A 83 16.57 1.70 -7.13
C VAL A 83 15.12 2.19 -6.99
N ILE A 84 14.32 1.46 -6.19
CA ILE A 84 12.94 1.83 -5.84
C ILE A 84 12.86 2.07 -4.32
N VAL A 85 12.37 3.23 -3.91
CA VAL A 85 11.88 3.44 -2.53
C VAL A 85 10.41 3.05 -2.49
N ILE A 86 10.06 2.06 -1.68
CA ILE A 86 8.67 1.64 -1.52
C ILE A 86 8.15 2.05 -0.15
N ILE A 87 7.07 2.83 -0.14
CA ILE A 87 6.36 3.23 1.08
C ILE A 87 5.16 2.30 1.25
N GLY A 88 5.13 1.59 2.35
CA GLY A 88 4.08 0.61 2.65
C GLY A 88 3.84 0.49 4.15
N ASP A 89 2.93 -0.36 4.53
CA ASP A 89 2.57 -0.64 5.91
C ASP A 89 2.96 -2.08 6.32
N ASP A 90 2.90 -2.33 7.61
CA ASP A 90 3.05 -3.65 8.21
C ASP A 90 1.79 -4.01 8.99
N GLN A 91 1.27 -5.21 8.76
CA GLN A 91 0.07 -5.71 9.44
C GLN A 91 0.43 -6.87 10.38
N HIS A 92 1.27 -6.61 11.38
CA HIS A 92 1.81 -7.60 12.31
C HIS A 92 2.60 -8.71 11.60
N GLU A 93 3.35 -8.34 10.58
CA GLU A 93 4.23 -9.27 9.87
C GLU A 93 5.64 -9.22 10.44
N GLN A 94 6.14 -8.02 10.75
CA GLN A 94 7.44 -7.77 11.36
C GLN A 94 7.33 -7.00 12.67
N PHE A 95 6.41 -6.02 12.76
CA PHE A 95 6.20 -5.18 13.93
C PHE A 95 4.93 -5.57 14.67
N PHE A 96 4.98 -5.58 16.00
CA PHE A 96 3.89 -6.01 16.88
C PHE A 96 3.68 -4.98 17.99
N GLU A 97 2.64 -5.15 18.82
CA GLU A 97 2.29 -4.22 19.89
C GLU A 97 3.43 -3.91 20.87
N ASN A 98 4.35 -4.84 21.03
CA ASN A 98 5.51 -4.67 21.91
C ASN A 98 6.60 -3.76 21.32
N ASN A 99 6.58 -3.55 20.00
CA ASN A 99 7.53 -2.67 19.30
C ASN A 99 6.97 -2.25 17.93
N MET A 100 6.03 -1.30 17.93
CA MET A 100 5.40 -0.76 16.73
C MET A 100 5.94 0.64 16.43
N PRO A 101 6.88 0.82 15.50
CA PRO A 101 7.38 2.13 15.13
C PRO A 101 6.36 2.89 14.27
N MET A 102 6.33 4.23 14.39
CA MET A 102 5.55 5.06 13.45
C MET A 102 6.12 5.00 12.04
N PHE A 103 7.45 5.08 11.93
CA PHE A 103 8.21 4.96 10.69
C PHE A 103 9.42 4.07 10.90
N SER A 104 9.72 3.24 9.90
CA SER A 104 10.93 2.40 9.90
C SER A 104 11.51 2.32 8.50
N VAL A 105 12.83 2.28 8.39
CA VAL A 105 13.54 2.03 7.14
C VAL A 105 14.30 0.72 7.27
N PHE A 106 14.17 -0.16 6.28
CA PHE A 106 14.95 -1.37 6.19
C PHE A 106 16.27 -1.11 5.46
N HIS A 107 17.40 -1.50 6.08
CA HIS A 107 18.74 -1.33 5.56
C HIS A 107 19.59 -2.62 5.62
N GLY A 108 18.96 -3.77 5.55
CA GLY A 108 19.65 -5.05 5.41
C GLY A 108 20.07 -5.34 3.95
N ASP A 109 20.90 -6.36 3.76
CA ASP A 109 21.49 -6.69 2.45
C ASP A 109 20.50 -7.24 1.42
N SER A 110 19.40 -7.84 1.88
CA SER A 110 18.41 -8.48 1.00
C SER A 110 17.01 -8.48 1.59
N LEU A 111 16.01 -8.55 0.69
CA LEU A 111 14.60 -8.68 1.00
C LEU A 111 14.15 -10.13 0.73
N PRO A 112 14.02 -10.96 1.75
CA PRO A 112 13.57 -12.33 1.59
C PRO A 112 12.06 -12.37 1.31
N ILE A 113 11.68 -12.90 0.15
CA ILE A 113 10.30 -13.29 -0.14
C ILE A 113 10.14 -14.73 0.37
N ARG A 114 9.22 -14.94 1.29
CA ARG A 114 8.92 -16.25 1.88
C ARG A 114 7.41 -16.49 1.89
N GLU A 115 7.01 -17.73 1.92
CA GLU A 115 5.60 -18.08 2.08
C GLU A 115 5.07 -17.48 3.39
N ARG A 116 3.98 -16.74 3.30
CA ARG A 116 3.36 -16.13 4.47
C ARG A 116 2.73 -17.21 5.35
N ARG A 117 3.17 -17.31 6.59
CA ARG A 117 2.55 -18.20 7.58
C ARG A 117 1.18 -17.65 7.96
N ARG A 118 0.22 -18.55 8.19
CA ARG A 118 -1.12 -18.18 8.64
C ARG A 118 -1.02 -17.41 9.95
N GLN A 119 -1.67 -16.24 9.98
CA GLN A 119 -1.69 -15.41 11.16
C GLN A 119 -2.40 -16.12 12.32
N SER A 120 -1.79 -16.09 13.49
CA SER A 120 -2.29 -16.78 14.68
C SER A 120 -3.12 -15.89 15.59
N ASP A 121 -3.49 -14.66 15.17
CA ASP A 121 -4.34 -13.77 15.99
C ASP A 121 -5.70 -14.44 16.24
N PRO A 122 -6.02 -14.81 17.50
CA PRO A 122 -7.26 -15.48 17.82
C PRO A 122 -8.50 -14.64 17.50
N LYS A 123 -8.39 -13.30 17.51
CA LYS A 123 -9.50 -12.38 17.22
C LYS A 123 -9.89 -12.42 15.75
N LEU A 124 -8.93 -12.66 14.85
CA LEU A 124 -9.15 -12.73 13.42
C LEU A 124 -9.25 -14.18 12.90
N ALA A 125 -8.79 -15.15 13.66
CA ALA A 125 -8.71 -16.55 13.22
C ALA A 125 -10.06 -17.13 12.79
N SER A 126 -11.16 -16.75 13.45
CA SER A 126 -12.53 -17.20 13.12
C SER A 126 -13.08 -16.56 11.84
N ALA A 127 -12.60 -15.37 11.48
CA ALA A 127 -13.02 -14.67 10.25
C ALA A 127 -12.26 -15.16 9.00
N TRP A 128 -11.10 -15.79 9.20
CA TRP A 128 -10.25 -16.23 8.10
C TRP A 128 -10.71 -17.59 7.54
N THR A 129 -11.03 -17.60 6.27
CA THR A 129 -11.33 -18.82 5.49
C THR A 129 -10.09 -19.26 4.70
N ASN A 130 -10.13 -20.48 4.14
CA ASN A 130 -9.08 -20.92 3.21
C ASN A 130 -8.96 -19.99 1.99
N THR A 131 -10.09 -19.49 1.48
CA THR A 131 -10.13 -18.52 0.38
C THR A 131 -9.43 -17.22 0.77
N THR A 132 -9.77 -16.66 1.93
CA THR A 132 -9.13 -15.44 2.42
C THR A 132 -7.63 -15.66 2.63
N TRP A 133 -7.25 -16.79 3.24
CA TRP A 133 -5.85 -17.13 3.43
C TRP A 133 -5.09 -17.21 2.09
N ASN A 134 -5.62 -17.94 1.12
CA ASN A 134 -5.01 -18.07 -0.19
C ASN A 134 -4.88 -16.72 -0.91
N ALA A 135 -5.86 -15.80 -0.72
CA ALA A 135 -5.81 -14.47 -1.28
C ALA A 135 -4.76 -13.57 -0.62
N THR A 136 -4.43 -13.81 0.63
CA THR A 136 -3.43 -13.01 1.37
C THR A 136 -2.05 -13.66 1.40
N ALA A 137 -1.94 -14.94 1.06
CA ALA A 137 -0.66 -15.63 0.98
C ALA A 137 0.25 -15.02 -0.10
N THR A 138 1.54 -15.05 0.13
CA THR A 138 2.52 -14.69 -0.89
C THR A 138 2.63 -15.83 -1.89
N HIS A 139 2.33 -15.53 -3.16
CA HIS A 139 2.44 -16.51 -4.27
C HIS A 139 3.68 -16.28 -5.14
N ALA A 140 4.48 -15.26 -4.82
CA ALA A 140 5.79 -15.11 -5.45
C ALA A 140 6.70 -16.29 -5.07
N ALA A 141 7.53 -16.73 -6.00
CA ALA A 141 8.54 -17.73 -5.69
C ALA A 141 9.43 -17.25 -4.54
N GLU A 142 9.78 -18.13 -3.62
CA GLU A 142 10.74 -17.79 -2.58
C GLU A 142 12.05 -17.35 -3.19
N ALA A 143 12.51 -16.17 -2.83
CA ALA A 143 13.72 -15.55 -3.35
C ALA A 143 14.25 -14.50 -2.38
N ASP A 144 15.52 -14.17 -2.53
CA ASP A 144 16.13 -13.02 -1.87
C ASP A 144 16.39 -11.95 -2.92
N HIS A 145 15.75 -10.79 -2.77
CA HIS A 145 15.89 -9.68 -3.69
C HIS A 145 16.88 -8.64 -3.16
N PRO A 146 17.58 -7.91 -4.04
CA PRO A 146 18.59 -6.95 -3.61
C PRO A 146 17.96 -5.72 -2.95
N THR A 147 18.71 -5.15 -2.01
CA THR A 147 18.51 -3.80 -1.48
C THR A 147 19.68 -2.91 -1.88
N ASP A 148 19.54 -1.59 -1.73
CA ASP A 148 20.67 -0.66 -1.79
C ASP A 148 20.93 -0.14 -0.37
N VAL A 149 21.78 -0.84 0.38
CA VAL A 149 22.12 -0.53 1.78
C VAL A 149 22.68 0.88 1.92
N GLY A 150 23.58 1.28 1.01
CA GLY A 150 24.17 2.61 1.04
C GLY A 150 23.13 3.71 0.86
N PHE A 151 22.17 3.48 -0.02
CA PHE A 151 21.07 4.42 -0.21
C PHE A 151 20.09 4.40 0.97
N ALA A 152 19.80 3.23 1.53
CA ALA A 152 18.97 3.12 2.73
C ALA A 152 19.58 3.87 3.92
N ASP A 153 20.89 3.71 4.18
CA ASP A 153 21.62 4.42 5.22
C ASP A 153 21.57 5.93 5.01
N HIS A 154 21.73 6.39 3.75
CA HIS A 154 21.59 7.79 3.41
C HIS A 154 20.18 8.33 3.71
N ILE A 155 19.11 7.61 3.30
CA ILE A 155 17.73 7.99 3.62
C ILE A 155 17.53 8.09 5.14
N ILE A 156 18.02 7.11 5.91
CA ILE A 156 17.92 7.13 7.38
C ILE A 156 18.58 8.40 7.94
N HIS A 157 19.81 8.70 7.50
CA HIS A 157 20.55 9.87 7.95
C HIS A 157 19.78 11.17 7.67
N GLU A 158 19.36 11.37 6.44
CA GLU A 158 18.64 12.58 6.02
C GLU A 158 17.30 12.76 6.72
N LEU A 159 16.56 11.64 6.95
CA LEU A 159 15.31 11.69 7.70
C LEU A 159 15.55 12.10 9.17
N VAL A 160 16.61 11.59 9.81
CA VAL A 160 16.97 11.98 11.18
C VAL A 160 17.35 13.46 11.24
N GLU A 161 18.18 13.94 10.32
CA GLU A 161 18.57 15.36 10.23
C GLU A 161 17.37 16.27 9.95
N SER A 162 16.35 15.77 9.24
CA SER A 162 15.08 16.46 8.98
C SER A 162 14.10 16.42 10.16
N GLY A 163 14.49 15.82 11.31
CA GLY A 163 13.69 15.76 12.53
C GLY A 163 12.62 14.65 12.52
N PHE A 164 12.86 13.57 11.79
CA PHE A 164 12.05 12.36 11.89
C PHE A 164 12.67 11.37 12.86
N ASP A 165 11.86 10.85 13.80
CA ASP A 165 12.24 9.74 14.66
C ASP A 165 12.06 8.44 13.87
N ILE A 166 13.14 7.93 13.29
CA ILE A 166 13.14 6.74 12.43
C ILE A 166 13.66 5.53 13.21
N SER A 167 12.87 4.46 13.19
CA SER A 167 13.35 3.13 13.56
C SER A 167 14.07 2.50 12.37
N VAL A 168 15.00 1.61 12.65
CA VAL A 168 15.74 0.88 11.63
C VAL A 168 15.61 -0.62 11.84
N SER A 169 15.65 -1.37 10.73
CA SER A 169 15.65 -2.82 10.74
C SER A 169 16.60 -3.31 9.63
N ASN A 170 17.42 -4.28 9.93
CA ASN A 170 18.35 -4.91 8.99
C ASN A 170 18.15 -6.43 8.87
N GLU A 171 17.23 -6.98 9.64
CA GLU A 171 16.92 -8.40 9.65
C GLU A 171 15.42 -8.61 9.72
N PHE A 172 14.95 -9.72 9.15
CA PHE A 172 13.59 -10.22 9.33
C PHE A 172 13.57 -11.30 10.40
N LYS A 173 12.44 -11.43 11.09
CA LYS A 173 12.27 -12.52 12.05
C LYS A 173 12.52 -13.85 11.36
N GLU A 174 13.25 -14.75 12.04
CA GLU A 174 13.63 -16.06 11.51
C GLU A 174 12.43 -16.82 10.91
N GLY A 175 12.59 -17.31 9.69
CA GLY A 175 11.56 -18.02 8.94
C GLY A 175 10.40 -17.17 8.46
N THR A 176 10.57 -15.83 8.44
CA THR A 176 9.64 -14.89 7.81
C THR A 176 10.31 -14.17 6.66
N GLY A 177 9.53 -13.43 5.90
CA GLY A 177 10.02 -12.58 4.82
C GLY A 177 9.39 -11.20 4.89
N VAL A 178 9.66 -10.39 3.89
CA VAL A 178 9.09 -9.06 3.75
C VAL A 178 7.55 -9.11 3.72
N GLY A 179 6.90 -8.11 4.30
CA GLY A 179 5.45 -8.02 4.41
C GLY A 179 4.74 -7.97 3.05
N HIS A 180 3.42 -8.21 3.06
CA HIS A 180 2.61 -8.28 1.85
C HIS A 180 2.62 -6.99 1.03
N ALA A 181 2.71 -5.82 1.69
CA ALA A 181 2.78 -4.52 1.02
C ALA A 181 4.02 -4.41 0.11
N PHE A 182 5.12 -5.04 0.49
CA PHE A 182 6.38 -5.02 -0.25
C PHE A 182 6.50 -6.18 -1.23
N SER A 183 6.06 -7.39 -0.83
CA SER A 183 6.11 -8.57 -1.68
C SER A 183 5.19 -8.46 -2.92
N PHE A 184 4.14 -7.64 -2.84
CA PHE A 184 3.24 -7.36 -3.95
C PHE A 184 3.97 -6.81 -5.18
N LEU A 185 4.96 -5.94 -5.00
CA LEU A 185 5.76 -5.38 -6.08
C LEU A 185 6.38 -6.50 -6.94
N TYR A 186 7.02 -7.46 -6.29
CA TYR A 186 7.69 -8.57 -6.99
C TYR A 186 6.71 -9.54 -7.64
N GLN A 187 5.52 -9.66 -7.10
CA GLN A 187 4.50 -10.57 -7.62
C GLN A 187 3.78 -10.03 -8.86
N PHE A 188 3.47 -8.74 -8.89
CA PHE A 188 2.56 -8.16 -9.88
C PHE A 188 3.16 -7.07 -10.75
N ILE A 189 4.04 -6.25 -10.21
CA ILE A 189 4.57 -5.09 -10.92
C ILE A 189 5.97 -5.36 -11.48
N MET A 190 6.79 -6.14 -10.76
CA MET A 190 8.19 -6.36 -11.09
C MET A 190 8.57 -7.87 -11.08
N PRO A 191 7.78 -8.78 -11.65
CA PRO A 191 8.03 -10.23 -11.50
C PRO A 191 9.32 -10.71 -12.16
N GLU A 192 9.82 -10.00 -13.19
CA GLU A 192 11.00 -10.37 -13.96
C GLU A 192 12.17 -9.39 -13.81
N LEU A 193 11.96 -8.29 -13.09
CA LEU A 193 12.97 -7.28 -12.84
C LEU A 193 13.62 -7.51 -11.46
N ASN A 194 14.90 -7.22 -11.37
CA ASN A 194 15.65 -7.36 -10.12
C ASN A 194 16.26 -6.02 -9.70
N ILE A 195 15.41 -4.98 -9.64
CA ILE A 195 15.81 -3.65 -9.21
C ILE A 195 15.92 -3.64 -7.68
N PRO A 196 17.00 -3.11 -7.08
CA PRO A 196 17.11 -2.94 -5.64
C PRO A 196 15.96 -2.12 -5.06
N VAL A 197 15.46 -2.53 -3.88
CA VAL A 197 14.33 -1.88 -3.22
C VAL A 197 14.73 -1.45 -1.81
N VAL A 198 14.39 -0.24 -1.42
CA VAL A 198 14.51 0.28 -0.05
C VAL A 198 13.12 0.42 0.55
N PRO A 199 12.71 -0.45 1.49
CA PRO A 199 11.42 -0.36 2.18
C PRO A 199 11.42 0.78 3.21
N VAL A 200 10.40 1.63 3.12
CA VAL A 200 10.02 2.60 4.14
C VAL A 200 8.67 2.18 4.70
N THR A 201 8.66 1.66 5.91
CA THR A 201 7.44 1.17 6.56
C THR A 201 6.79 2.28 7.39
N MET A 202 5.48 2.43 7.25
CA MET A 202 4.66 3.36 8.03
C MET A 202 3.61 2.58 8.84
N ASN A 203 3.45 2.90 10.11
CA ASN A 203 2.33 2.38 10.90
C ASN A 203 1.03 3.03 10.43
N ALA A 204 0.42 2.49 9.40
CA ALA A 204 -0.89 2.94 8.95
C ALA A 204 -2.03 2.40 9.83
N PHE A 205 -1.88 1.20 10.42
CA PHE A 205 -2.99 0.42 10.97
C PHE A 205 -3.21 0.54 12.48
N TYR A 206 -2.14 0.62 13.27
CA TYR A 206 -2.22 0.35 14.71
C TYR A 206 -2.09 1.61 15.57
N PRO A 207 -3.21 2.04 16.22
CA PRO A 207 -3.15 3.15 17.16
C PRO A 207 -2.31 2.74 18.41
N PRO A 208 -1.74 3.69 19.16
CA PRO A 208 -2.04 5.13 19.11
C PRO A 208 -1.06 5.96 18.26
N ASN A 209 0.01 5.39 17.73
CA ASN A 209 1.09 6.14 17.09
C ASN A 209 1.03 6.15 15.53
N GLN A 210 -0.16 6.10 14.96
CA GLN A 210 -0.35 6.32 13.54
C GLN A 210 -0.05 7.77 13.16
N PRO A 211 0.66 8.05 12.04
CA PRO A 211 0.90 9.42 11.60
C PRO A 211 -0.41 10.12 11.19
N THR A 212 -0.40 11.44 11.24
CA THR A 212 -1.48 12.23 10.65
C THR A 212 -1.30 12.31 9.13
N PRO A 213 -2.35 12.62 8.33
CA PRO A 213 -2.23 12.86 6.90
C PRO A 213 -1.12 13.85 6.55
N ARG A 214 -1.04 15.00 7.25
CA ARG A 214 0.04 15.99 7.11
C ARG A 214 1.41 15.37 7.39
N ARG A 215 1.54 14.56 8.44
CA ARG A 215 2.84 13.94 8.80
C ARG A 215 3.30 12.91 7.78
N ALA A 216 2.37 12.15 7.19
CA ALA A 216 2.66 11.24 6.09
C ALA A 216 3.15 11.99 4.84
N PHE A 217 2.47 13.06 4.46
CA PHE A 217 2.90 13.92 3.34
C PHE A 217 4.29 14.54 3.59
N GLN A 218 4.56 15.01 4.81
CA GLN A 218 5.86 15.55 5.20
C GLN A 218 6.97 14.50 5.18
N LEU A 219 6.68 13.23 5.53
CA LEU A 219 7.63 12.14 5.35
C LEU A 219 8.03 12.01 3.88
N GLY A 220 7.06 12.07 2.97
CA GLY A 220 7.33 12.02 1.54
C GLY A 220 8.26 13.16 1.07
N LYS A 221 8.01 14.39 1.54
CA LYS A 221 8.90 15.54 1.25
C LYS A 221 10.33 15.27 1.73
N ALA A 222 10.49 14.78 2.95
CA ALA A 222 11.81 14.47 3.49
C ALA A 222 12.50 13.30 2.75
N VAL A 223 11.75 12.29 2.31
CA VAL A 223 12.26 11.22 1.44
C VAL A 223 12.72 11.81 0.09
N ARG A 224 11.98 12.75 -0.49
CA ARG A 224 12.40 13.44 -1.71
C ARG A 224 13.70 14.22 -1.51
N ASP A 225 13.82 14.99 -0.44
CA ASP A 225 15.04 15.73 -0.12
C ASP A 225 16.24 14.79 0.03
N ALA A 226 16.04 13.62 0.68
CA ALA A 226 17.06 12.58 0.79
C ALA A 226 17.45 12.01 -0.60
N ILE A 227 16.48 11.75 -1.47
CA ILE A 227 16.78 11.32 -2.85
C ILE A 227 17.57 12.38 -3.59
N ASP A 228 17.15 13.63 -3.52
CA ASP A 228 17.79 14.73 -4.24
C ASP A 228 19.23 14.98 -3.77
N SER A 229 19.55 14.73 -2.50
CA SER A 229 20.91 14.83 -1.94
C SER A 229 21.82 13.63 -2.25
N TRP A 230 21.28 12.54 -2.78
CA TRP A 230 22.03 11.32 -3.12
C TRP A 230 22.87 11.45 -4.40
N ASP A 231 23.49 10.37 -4.82
CA ASP A 231 24.35 10.26 -6.00
C ASP A 231 23.66 10.75 -7.29
N PRO A 232 24.17 11.82 -7.94
CA PRO A 232 23.53 12.41 -9.11
C PRO A 232 23.49 11.50 -10.35
N SER A 233 24.22 10.41 -10.37
CA SER A 233 24.17 9.43 -11.45
C SER A 233 22.97 8.49 -11.37
N LYS A 234 22.27 8.47 -10.23
CA LYS A 234 21.21 7.51 -9.93
C LYS A 234 19.83 7.99 -10.35
N LYS A 235 19.05 7.06 -10.87
CA LYS A 235 17.61 7.20 -11.14
C LYS A 235 16.82 6.46 -10.07
N VAL A 236 15.89 7.13 -9.43
CA VAL A 236 15.09 6.59 -8.35
C VAL A 236 13.62 6.57 -8.74
N ALA A 237 12.93 5.46 -8.49
CA ALA A 237 11.47 5.42 -8.47
C ALA A 237 10.97 5.42 -7.03
N VAL A 238 9.79 6.00 -6.79
CA VAL A 238 9.11 5.98 -5.49
C VAL A 238 7.76 5.32 -5.65
N MET A 239 7.46 4.31 -4.84
CA MET A 239 6.20 3.59 -4.87
C MET A 239 5.42 3.77 -3.57
N ALA A 240 4.11 3.99 -3.68
CA ALA A 240 3.17 3.75 -2.58
C ALA A 240 2.46 2.41 -2.80
N SER A 241 2.49 1.55 -1.78
CA SER A 241 1.81 0.26 -1.77
C SER A 241 0.68 0.28 -0.75
N GLY A 242 -0.56 0.09 -1.20
CA GLY A 242 -1.75 0.10 -0.36
C GLY A 242 -3.02 0.43 -1.12
N GLY A 243 -4.17 0.00 -0.60
CA GLY A 243 -5.48 0.40 -1.12
C GLY A 243 -5.87 1.82 -0.68
N LEU A 244 -6.98 2.30 -1.25
CA LEU A 244 -7.69 3.44 -0.67
C LEU A 244 -8.69 2.92 0.37
N SER A 245 -9.95 3.40 0.39
CA SER A 245 -10.86 2.93 1.43
C SER A 245 -11.11 1.41 1.37
N HIS A 246 -10.98 0.77 2.50
CA HIS A 246 -11.32 -0.62 2.78
C HIS A 246 -11.29 -0.87 4.31
N PHE A 247 -11.99 -1.76 4.90
CA PHE A 247 -12.84 -2.83 4.33
C PHE A 247 -14.25 -2.36 3.91
N ILE A 248 -14.62 -1.13 4.24
CA ILE A 248 -15.84 -0.46 3.81
C ILE A 248 -15.42 0.61 2.80
N ILE A 249 -15.96 0.53 1.60
CA ILE A 249 -15.60 1.47 0.52
C ILE A 249 -16.29 2.82 0.76
N ASP A 250 -15.50 3.89 0.72
CA ASP A 250 -15.92 5.29 0.87
C ASP A 250 -15.41 6.11 -0.33
N GLU A 251 -16.13 6.00 -1.45
CA GLU A 251 -15.74 6.62 -2.72
C GLU A 251 -15.60 8.15 -2.61
N GLU A 252 -16.41 8.81 -1.78
CA GLU A 252 -16.31 10.26 -1.57
C GLU A 252 -14.96 10.64 -0.94
N LEU A 253 -14.58 9.93 0.12
CA LEU A 253 -13.30 10.14 0.79
C LEU A 253 -12.12 9.84 -0.13
N ASP A 254 -12.23 8.76 -0.91
CA ASP A 254 -11.18 8.36 -1.85
C ASP A 254 -10.95 9.43 -2.92
N HIS A 255 -12.03 9.97 -3.51
CA HIS A 255 -11.91 11.05 -4.48
C HIS A 255 -11.38 12.35 -3.86
N MET A 256 -11.78 12.69 -2.63
CA MET A 256 -11.18 13.82 -1.91
C MET A 256 -9.66 13.66 -1.77
N ALA A 257 -9.20 12.47 -1.39
CA ALA A 257 -7.78 12.19 -1.23
C ALA A 257 -7.04 12.23 -2.58
N LEU A 258 -7.57 11.59 -3.63
CA LEU A 258 -7.01 11.58 -4.98
C LEU A 258 -6.88 13.00 -5.54
N ASP A 259 -7.92 13.83 -5.39
CA ASP A 259 -7.91 15.21 -5.83
C ASP A 259 -6.88 16.07 -5.09
N ALA A 260 -6.76 15.89 -3.76
CA ALA A 260 -5.76 16.60 -2.96
C ALA A 260 -4.33 16.21 -3.37
N MET A 261 -4.10 14.92 -3.61
CA MET A 261 -2.81 14.41 -4.10
C MET A 261 -2.46 14.90 -5.50
N ALA A 262 -3.43 14.91 -6.42
CA ALA A 262 -3.23 15.39 -7.79
C ALA A 262 -2.82 16.87 -7.84
N ARG A 263 -3.36 17.67 -6.92
CA ARG A 263 -2.98 19.09 -6.75
C ARG A 263 -1.76 19.29 -5.85
N ARG A 264 -1.31 18.26 -5.15
CA ARG A 264 -0.26 18.35 -4.12
C ARG A 264 -0.55 19.43 -3.08
N ASP A 265 -1.80 19.53 -2.72
CA ASP A 265 -2.32 20.53 -1.80
C ASP A 265 -2.18 20.04 -0.35
N GLU A 266 -1.08 20.44 0.31
CA GLU A 266 -0.78 20.03 1.69
C GLU A 266 -1.88 20.43 2.68
N GLU A 267 -2.54 21.57 2.47
CA GLU A 267 -3.62 22.01 3.35
C GLU A 267 -4.91 21.18 3.11
N ALA A 268 -5.22 20.85 1.87
CA ALA A 268 -6.32 19.93 1.56
C ALA A 268 -6.05 18.54 2.13
N ILE A 269 -4.82 18.02 1.98
CA ILE A 269 -4.38 16.74 2.58
C ILE A 269 -4.52 16.77 4.11
N ALA A 270 -4.04 17.84 4.74
CA ALA A 270 -4.12 17.98 6.20
C ALA A 270 -5.56 18.13 6.72
N SER A 271 -6.47 18.57 5.85
CA SER A 271 -7.89 18.77 6.15
C SER A 271 -8.77 17.56 5.83
N LEU A 272 -8.19 16.48 5.31
CA LEU A 272 -8.92 15.23 5.09
C LEU A 272 -9.56 14.76 6.40
N PRO A 273 -10.81 14.26 6.36
CA PRO A 273 -11.57 13.91 7.57
C PRO A 273 -10.94 12.71 8.29
N ARG A 274 -10.08 13.01 9.26
CA ARG A 274 -9.25 12.04 9.96
C ARG A 274 -10.04 10.86 10.52
N GLU A 275 -11.20 11.13 11.12
CA GLU A 275 -12.03 10.06 11.70
C GLU A 275 -12.48 9.05 10.64
N ARG A 276 -12.77 9.49 9.41
CA ARG A 276 -13.10 8.60 8.29
C ARG A 276 -11.85 7.89 7.77
N MET A 277 -10.75 8.61 7.60
CA MET A 277 -9.48 8.04 7.13
C MET A 277 -8.90 7.00 8.07
N MET A 278 -8.99 7.23 9.40
CA MET A 278 -8.38 6.36 10.40
C MET A 278 -9.29 5.18 10.78
N GLN A 279 -10.18 4.79 9.87
CA GLN A 279 -11.03 3.62 10.05
C GLN A 279 -10.55 2.45 9.20
N LEU A 280 -10.41 1.29 9.84
CA LEU A 280 -10.11 0.03 9.17
C LEU A 280 -8.88 0.13 8.26
N GLY A 281 -8.96 -0.46 7.07
CA GLY A 281 -7.90 -0.44 6.07
C GLY A 281 -7.73 0.88 5.31
N THR A 282 -8.68 1.80 5.40
CA THR A 282 -8.61 3.12 4.74
C THR A 282 -7.36 3.91 5.12
N THR A 283 -6.77 3.59 6.27
CA THR A 283 -5.51 4.17 6.74
C THR A 283 -4.32 3.95 5.80
N GLU A 284 -4.36 2.97 4.91
CA GLU A 284 -3.31 2.76 3.89
C GLU A 284 -3.21 3.91 2.88
N THR A 285 -4.24 4.75 2.77
CA THR A 285 -4.19 6.01 2.01
C THR A 285 -3.00 6.89 2.47
N LEU A 286 -2.54 6.77 3.72
CA LEU A 286 -1.37 7.48 4.22
C LEU A 286 -0.09 7.18 3.41
N ASN A 287 0.06 5.96 2.88
CA ASN A 287 1.18 5.60 2.01
C ASN A 287 1.16 6.43 0.71
N TRP A 288 -0.04 6.63 0.15
CA TRP A 288 -0.24 7.47 -1.04
C TRP A 288 0.01 8.95 -0.78
N LEU A 289 -0.38 9.45 0.40
CA LEU A 289 -0.10 10.83 0.79
C LEU A 289 1.41 11.07 0.91
N ALA A 290 2.16 10.09 1.43
CA ALA A 290 3.61 10.17 1.48
C ALA A 290 4.22 10.17 0.06
N LEU A 291 3.77 9.30 -0.84
CA LEU A 291 4.19 9.35 -2.25
C LEU A 291 3.91 10.72 -2.87
N SER A 292 2.71 11.27 -2.69
CA SER A 292 2.38 12.61 -3.21
C SER A 292 3.30 13.69 -2.66
N GLY A 293 3.72 13.56 -1.39
CA GLY A 293 4.72 14.45 -0.77
C GLY A 293 6.12 14.36 -1.41
N ALA A 294 6.49 13.16 -1.88
CA ALA A 294 7.77 12.93 -2.54
C ALA A 294 7.82 13.44 -3.99
N MET A 295 6.68 13.72 -4.59
CA MET A 295 6.62 14.28 -5.95
C MET A 295 6.72 15.81 -5.91
N THR A 296 7.57 16.42 -6.74
CA THR A 296 7.75 17.89 -6.81
C THR A 296 7.17 18.48 -8.09
N ASP A 297 7.73 18.17 -9.22
CA ASP A 297 7.30 18.69 -10.52
C ASP A 297 6.51 17.66 -11.33
N GLU A 298 6.58 16.40 -10.93
CA GLU A 298 5.93 15.27 -11.58
C GLU A 298 4.40 15.37 -11.44
N LYS A 299 3.68 15.20 -12.54
CA LYS A 299 2.22 15.27 -12.58
C LYS A 299 1.60 13.90 -12.35
N MET A 300 0.60 13.85 -11.47
CA MET A 300 -0.19 12.65 -11.27
C MET A 300 -1.07 12.35 -12.49
N THR A 301 -1.00 11.11 -12.94
CA THR A 301 -1.97 10.51 -13.85
C THR A 301 -2.66 9.36 -13.12
N LEU A 302 -3.94 9.50 -12.84
CA LEU A 302 -4.76 8.40 -12.34
C LEU A 302 -5.02 7.44 -13.50
N VAL A 303 -4.50 6.21 -13.41
CA VAL A 303 -4.76 5.18 -14.41
C VAL A 303 -6.18 4.68 -14.26
N ASP A 304 -6.55 4.31 -13.03
CA ASP A 304 -7.92 3.92 -12.72
C ASP A 304 -8.21 4.00 -11.21
N TYR A 305 -9.50 4.14 -10.90
CA TYR A 305 -10.09 3.98 -9.57
C TYR A 305 -11.23 2.97 -9.67
N VAL A 306 -11.09 1.82 -9.01
CA VAL A 306 -11.99 0.68 -9.15
C VAL A 306 -12.55 0.27 -7.78
N PRO A 307 -13.80 0.65 -7.45
CA PRO A 307 -14.43 0.25 -6.19
C PRO A 307 -14.84 -1.23 -6.25
N CYS A 308 -13.99 -2.11 -5.76
CA CYS A 308 -14.20 -3.56 -5.83
C CYS A 308 -15.09 -4.06 -4.69
N TYR A 309 -16.37 -3.74 -4.77
CA TYR A 309 -17.39 -4.26 -3.86
C TYR A 309 -17.51 -5.78 -3.96
N ARG A 310 -17.73 -6.45 -2.82
CA ARG A 310 -17.86 -7.91 -2.73
C ARG A 310 -19.01 -8.40 -1.87
N THR A 311 -19.69 -7.48 -1.13
CA THR A 311 -20.86 -7.85 -0.30
C THR A 311 -21.98 -6.81 -0.38
N PRO A 312 -23.23 -7.18 -0.08
CA PRO A 312 -24.36 -6.25 -0.03
C PRO A 312 -24.16 -5.07 0.94
N ALA A 313 -23.31 -5.22 1.95
CA ALA A 313 -22.98 -4.15 2.89
C ALA A 313 -22.00 -3.10 2.31
N GLY A 314 -21.59 -3.24 1.06
CA GLY A 314 -20.61 -2.33 0.45
C GLY A 314 -19.17 -2.55 0.95
N THR A 315 -18.88 -3.75 1.49
CA THR A 315 -17.52 -4.11 1.84
C THR A 315 -16.72 -4.50 0.61
N GLY A 316 -15.43 -4.26 0.66
CA GLY A 316 -14.52 -4.51 -0.43
C GLY A 316 -13.23 -3.75 -0.27
N CYS A 317 -12.59 -3.43 -1.37
CA CYS A 317 -11.46 -2.52 -1.42
C CYS A 317 -11.60 -1.59 -2.62
N ALA A 318 -11.45 -0.30 -2.38
CA ALA A 318 -11.29 0.67 -3.45
C ALA A 318 -9.85 0.57 -3.97
N MET A 319 -9.71 -0.02 -5.15
CA MET A 319 -8.43 -0.12 -5.83
C MET A 319 -8.12 1.19 -6.53
N ALA A 320 -6.87 1.61 -6.45
CA ALA A 320 -6.38 2.75 -7.20
C ALA A 320 -5.01 2.44 -7.79
N PHE A 321 -4.77 3.01 -8.96
CA PHE A 321 -3.53 2.88 -9.71
C PHE A 321 -3.22 4.23 -10.32
N ALA A 322 -2.05 4.77 -10.02
CA ALA A 322 -1.62 6.06 -10.52
C ALA A 322 -0.10 6.10 -10.72
N TYR A 323 0.37 7.01 -11.55
CA TYR A 323 1.78 7.30 -11.68
C TYR A 323 2.02 8.82 -11.76
N TRP A 324 3.25 9.22 -11.47
CA TRP A 324 3.75 10.60 -11.55
C TRP A 324 5.00 10.61 -12.43
N GLU A 325 4.98 11.47 -13.45
CA GLU A 325 6.10 11.70 -14.37
C GLU A 325 6.17 13.15 -14.89
#